data_f4452bdfd97a594b6639edc68e91122f
#
_entry.id   f4452bdfd97a594b6639edc68e91122f
#
_cell.length_a   1.000
_cell.length_b   1.000
_cell.length_c   1.000
_cell.angle_alpha   90.00
_cell.angle_beta   90.00
_cell.angle_gamma   90.00
#
_symmetry.space_group_name_H-M   'P 1'
#
loop_
_entity.id
_entity.type
_entity.pdbx_description
1 polymer ?
#
loop_
_entity_poly.entity_id
_entity_poly.type
_entity_poly.pdbx_seq_one_letter_code
_entity_poly.pdbx_strand_id
1 'polypeptide(L)'
;MIKKIIVIACLFLSLVSFAQEGTSSPYSFYGIGDIRFKGTVESRSMGGVAVEQDSIHINLENPASFANLKLTSFAVGGTYMTTNLKASSQSAKATRTTLDYLAVGLPLGKFGLGFGLIPYSSVGYKIESISADNTQNSRRFNGDGGLNKAFLGVGYKIASNFSIGADVNYNFGKIETNSLEFIPNITAGTSEFNSADLSGVNFNVGMMYQTKINKKTMFFSSMNYTVQGNLKSQNIRNVSTVIYDSNFNLQVVDQLGEQKNQTDIKLPSRWSLSAGIGESRKWVFGGKIAYQKNSGEQNYYNQANNVSYGRYGSVSMGGYYIPNYNSFTSYTKRI
;
A
#
# COMPACT_ATOMS: atom_id res chain seq x y z
N MET A 1 26.44 -27.80 4.64
CA MET A 1 25.41 -27.48 5.65
C MET A 1 24.53 -26.30 5.21
N ILE A 2 25.06 -25.16 4.80
CA ILE A 2 24.29 -23.97 4.39
C ILE A 2 23.27 -24.25 3.28
N LYS A 3 23.62 -25.01 2.22
CA LYS A 3 22.69 -25.39 1.16
C LYS A 3 21.46 -26.16 1.65
N LYS A 4 21.63 -27.07 2.63
CA LYS A 4 20.52 -27.83 3.23
C LYS A 4 19.63 -26.92 4.10
N ILE A 5 20.20 -25.95 4.81
CA ILE A 5 19.45 -24.96 5.62
C ILE A 5 18.62 -24.06 4.71
N ILE A 6 19.18 -23.60 3.60
CA ILE A 6 18.44 -22.79 2.61
C ILE A 6 17.27 -23.57 2.00
N VAL A 7 17.48 -24.85 1.63
CA VAL A 7 16.39 -25.70 1.09
C VAL A 7 15.29 -25.92 2.14
N ILE A 8 15.65 -26.17 3.39
CA ILE A 8 14.68 -26.33 4.49
C ILE A 8 13.94 -25.03 4.74
N ALA A 9 14.63 -23.89 4.77
CA ALA A 9 14.00 -22.57 4.91
C ALA A 9 13.04 -22.25 3.75
N CYS A 10 13.40 -22.56 2.50
CA CYS A 10 12.52 -22.41 1.35
C CYS A 10 11.30 -23.34 1.43
N LEU A 11 11.47 -24.57 1.93
CA LEU A 11 10.36 -25.52 2.14
C LEU A 11 9.40 -25.04 3.24
N PHE A 12 9.92 -24.45 4.32
CA PHE A 12 9.07 -23.85 5.36
C PHE A 12 8.34 -22.61 4.88
N LEU A 13 8.94 -21.78 4.02
CA LEU A 13 8.30 -20.62 3.42
C LEU A 13 7.14 -21.00 2.48
N SER A 14 7.21 -22.13 1.80
CA SER A 14 6.15 -22.61 0.91
C SER A 14 4.91 -23.14 1.65
N LEU A 15 5.02 -23.52 2.92
CA LEU A 15 3.92 -24.01 3.76
C LEU A 15 3.04 -22.89 4.35
N VAL A 16 3.46 -21.63 4.27
CA VAL A 16 2.76 -20.46 4.85
C VAL A 16 2.08 -19.62 3.80
N SER A 17 1.91 -20.14 2.58
CA SER A 17 1.23 -19.42 1.49
C SER A 17 -0.29 -19.47 1.65
N PHE A 18 -0.80 -18.91 2.75
CA PHE A 18 -2.19 -18.49 2.81
C PHE A 18 -2.30 -17.15 2.07
N ALA A 19 -3.19 -17.08 1.09
CA ALA A 19 -3.58 -15.82 0.48
C ALA A 19 -4.18 -14.94 1.60
N GLN A 20 -3.37 -14.09 2.20
CA GLN A 20 -3.80 -13.21 3.28
C GLN A 20 -4.44 -11.98 2.65
N GLU A 21 -5.73 -11.78 2.93
CA GLU A 21 -6.39 -10.53 2.60
C GLU A 21 -5.61 -9.36 3.23
N GLY A 22 -5.25 -8.37 2.41
CA GLY A 22 -4.40 -7.28 2.85
C GLY A 22 -5.09 -6.26 3.76
N THR A 23 -6.43 -6.18 3.74
CA THR A 23 -7.25 -5.30 4.58
C THR A 23 -8.54 -5.99 4.99
N SER A 24 -9.23 -5.44 5.99
CA SER A 24 -10.60 -5.80 6.37
C SER A 24 -11.51 -4.57 6.40
N SER A 25 -11.09 -3.50 5.73
CA SER A 25 -11.81 -2.24 5.69
C SER A 25 -12.98 -2.31 4.72
N PRO A 26 -14.22 -2.02 5.13
CA PRO A 26 -15.35 -1.91 4.22
C PRO A 26 -15.18 -0.78 3.19
N TYR A 27 -14.33 0.21 3.48
CA TYR A 27 -14.02 1.29 2.52
C TYR A 27 -13.16 0.84 1.34
N SER A 28 -12.50 -0.34 1.44
CA SER A 28 -11.78 -0.95 0.32
C SER A 28 -12.68 -1.44 -0.81
N PHE A 29 -14.01 -1.33 -0.65
CA PHE A 29 -15.02 -1.53 -1.70
C PHE A 29 -14.84 -0.58 -2.88
N TYR A 30 -14.29 0.61 -2.66
CA TYR A 30 -14.20 1.64 -3.69
C TYR A 30 -12.84 1.66 -4.40
N GLY A 31 -12.87 1.87 -5.73
CA GLY A 31 -11.69 2.04 -6.56
C GLY A 31 -10.76 0.83 -6.57
N ILE A 32 -9.50 1.06 -6.32
CA ILE A 32 -8.44 0.02 -6.24
C ILE A 32 -8.19 -0.44 -4.80
N GLY A 33 -9.08 -0.10 -3.87
CA GLY A 33 -9.00 -0.45 -2.46
C GLY A 33 -8.25 0.57 -1.59
N ASP A 34 -7.93 0.18 -0.36
CA ASP A 34 -7.19 1.01 0.60
C ASP A 34 -5.73 1.18 0.18
N ILE A 35 -5.31 2.42 0.01
CA ILE A 35 -3.91 2.75 -0.32
C ILE A 35 -3.01 2.50 0.89
N ARG A 36 -1.94 1.75 0.67
CA ARG A 36 -0.97 1.41 1.72
C ARG A 36 0.02 2.56 1.97
N PHE A 37 0.51 2.62 3.20
CA PHE A 37 1.55 3.57 3.56
C PHE A 37 2.84 3.26 2.81
N LYS A 38 3.35 4.23 2.04
CA LYS A 38 4.62 4.13 1.33
C LYS A 38 5.74 4.60 2.25
N GLY A 39 6.46 3.69 2.87
CA GLY A 39 7.59 3.99 3.74
C GLY A 39 7.96 2.81 4.62
N THR A 40 9.09 2.90 5.28
CA THR A 40 9.58 1.89 6.23
C THR A 40 8.91 2.05 7.60
N VAL A 41 9.14 1.08 8.49
CA VAL A 41 8.62 1.12 9.87
C VAL A 41 9.17 2.34 10.62
N GLU A 42 10.45 2.68 10.39
CA GLU A 42 11.09 3.88 10.97
C GLU A 42 10.37 5.15 10.52
N SER A 43 10.13 5.28 9.22
CA SER A 43 9.37 6.42 8.68
C SER A 43 7.96 6.50 9.25
N ARG A 44 7.28 5.36 9.38
CA ARG A 44 5.94 5.28 9.99
C ARG A 44 5.94 5.73 11.45
N SER A 45 6.95 5.29 12.24
CA SER A 45 7.10 5.69 13.65
C SER A 45 7.28 7.19 13.81
N MET A 46 7.88 7.85 12.82
CA MET A 46 8.06 9.29 12.75
C MET A 46 6.89 10.02 12.07
N GLY A 47 5.68 9.45 12.09
CA GLY A 47 4.51 10.06 11.45
C GLY A 47 4.58 10.15 9.92
N GLY A 48 5.44 9.36 9.28
CA GLY A 48 5.67 9.39 7.82
C GLY A 48 6.65 10.50 7.40
N VAL A 49 7.33 11.15 8.35
CA VAL A 49 8.35 12.16 8.07
C VAL A 49 9.71 11.48 7.92
N ALA A 50 10.28 11.51 6.72
CA ALA A 50 11.60 10.92 6.41
C ALA A 50 12.41 11.97 5.66
N VAL A 51 12.96 12.94 6.40
CA VAL A 51 13.66 14.11 5.85
C VAL A 51 15.17 14.00 5.92
N GLU A 52 15.69 13.22 6.85
CA GLU A 52 17.13 13.07 7.04
C GLU A 52 17.75 12.24 5.91
N GLN A 53 18.94 12.63 5.49
CA GLN A 53 19.78 11.84 4.58
C GLN A 53 20.49 10.75 5.38
N ASP A 54 19.82 9.60 5.54
CA ASP A 54 20.36 8.45 6.27
C ASP A 54 21.38 7.68 5.42
N SER A 55 22.37 7.13 6.07
CA SER A 55 23.45 6.33 5.46
C SER A 55 23.20 4.82 5.52
N ILE A 56 22.20 4.39 6.27
CA ILE A 56 21.93 2.97 6.58
C ILE A 56 20.49 2.58 6.20
N HIS A 57 19.50 3.43 6.54
CA HIS A 57 18.10 3.12 6.34
C HIS A 57 17.62 3.57 4.96
N ILE A 58 16.89 2.68 4.29
CA ILE A 58 16.31 2.96 2.97
C ILE A 58 15.05 3.81 3.15
N ASN A 59 14.98 4.93 2.43
CA ASN A 59 13.76 5.70 2.32
C ASN A 59 13.01 5.29 1.06
N LEU A 60 11.88 4.59 1.21
CA LEU A 60 11.09 4.06 0.11
C LEU A 60 10.23 5.13 -0.58
N GLU A 61 10.10 6.32 0.01
CA GLU A 61 9.28 7.39 -0.56
C GLU A 61 10.06 8.26 -1.55
N ASN A 62 11.34 8.55 -1.24
CA ASN A 62 12.15 9.47 -2.01
C ASN A 62 13.40 8.80 -2.57
N PRO A 63 13.52 8.57 -3.91
CA PRO A 63 14.67 7.90 -4.52
C PRO A 63 15.99 8.67 -4.39
N ALA A 64 15.96 9.99 -4.14
CA ALA A 64 17.17 10.77 -3.90
C ALA A 64 17.96 10.31 -2.66
N SER A 65 17.29 9.62 -1.71
CA SER A 65 17.90 9.07 -0.51
C SER A 65 18.89 7.96 -0.80
N PHE A 66 18.72 7.21 -1.88
CA PHE A 66 19.60 6.09 -2.23
C PHE A 66 21.06 6.54 -2.43
N ALA A 67 21.26 7.77 -2.93
CA ALA A 67 22.60 8.36 -3.08
C ALA A 67 23.34 8.60 -1.76
N ASN A 68 22.65 8.55 -0.63
CA ASN A 68 23.22 8.81 0.68
C ASN A 68 23.58 7.54 1.45
N LEU A 69 23.17 6.37 0.96
CA LEU A 69 23.53 5.08 1.53
C LEU A 69 25.05 4.86 1.49
N LYS A 70 25.59 4.32 2.57
CA LYS A 70 27.01 3.94 2.67
C LYS A 70 27.21 2.43 2.81
N LEU A 71 26.16 1.71 3.15
CA LEU A 71 26.15 0.27 3.31
C LEU A 71 25.06 -0.34 2.43
N THR A 72 25.30 -1.54 1.93
CA THR A 72 24.24 -2.35 1.36
C THR A 72 23.21 -2.63 2.44
N SER A 73 21.97 -2.25 2.16
CA SER A 73 20.88 -2.35 3.13
C SER A 73 19.79 -3.27 2.58
N PHE A 74 19.35 -4.20 3.42
CA PHE A 74 18.19 -5.04 3.18
C PHE A 74 17.11 -4.63 4.18
N ALA A 75 15.94 -4.31 3.70
CA ALA A 75 14.84 -3.90 4.54
C ALA A 75 13.61 -4.78 4.24
N VAL A 76 13.05 -5.36 5.28
CA VAL A 76 11.79 -6.10 5.25
C VAL A 76 10.92 -5.59 6.38
N GLY A 77 9.65 -5.35 6.10
CA GLY A 77 8.69 -4.90 7.09
C GLY A 77 7.37 -5.62 6.94
N GLY A 78 6.71 -5.81 8.06
CA GLY A 78 5.39 -6.38 8.13
C GLY A 78 4.55 -5.72 9.21
N THR A 79 3.23 -5.79 9.05
CA THR A 79 2.27 -5.23 10.00
C THR A 79 1.30 -6.31 10.47
N TYR A 80 1.12 -6.38 11.77
CA TYR A 80 0.00 -7.07 12.41
C TYR A 80 -1.01 -6.02 12.86
N MET A 81 -2.23 -6.08 12.35
CA MET A 81 -3.27 -5.10 12.61
C MET A 81 -4.54 -5.76 13.10
N THR A 82 -5.13 -5.18 14.14
CA THR A 82 -6.45 -5.53 14.62
C THR A 82 -7.38 -4.34 14.41
N THR A 83 -8.49 -4.57 13.71
CA THR A 83 -9.50 -3.56 13.42
C THR A 83 -10.79 -3.92 14.13
N ASN A 84 -11.35 -2.99 14.90
CA ASN A 84 -12.69 -3.12 15.47
C ASN A 84 -13.69 -2.41 14.56
N LEU A 85 -14.55 -3.19 13.93
CA LEU A 85 -15.64 -2.69 13.08
C LEU A 85 -16.88 -2.52 13.94
N LYS A 86 -17.52 -1.36 13.88
CA LYS A 86 -18.74 -1.08 14.62
C LYS A 86 -19.81 -0.55 13.67
N ALA A 87 -20.97 -1.17 13.72
CA ALA A 87 -22.22 -0.68 13.13
C ALA A 87 -23.19 -0.28 14.25
N SER A 88 -24.34 0.25 13.91
CA SER A 88 -25.35 0.71 14.89
C SER A 88 -25.82 -0.39 15.87
N SER A 89 -25.88 -1.65 15.41
CA SER A 89 -26.41 -2.79 16.19
C SER A 89 -25.41 -3.93 16.38
N GLN A 90 -24.25 -3.89 15.70
CA GLN A 90 -23.30 -5.00 15.70
C GLN A 90 -21.86 -4.51 15.75
N SER A 91 -20.97 -5.36 16.26
CA SER A 91 -19.53 -5.12 16.22
C SER A 91 -18.79 -6.39 15.83
N ALA A 92 -17.71 -6.24 15.07
CA ALA A 92 -16.84 -7.34 14.69
C ALA A 92 -15.36 -6.94 14.86
N LYS A 93 -14.52 -7.93 15.12
CA LYS A 93 -13.07 -7.77 15.21
C LYS A 93 -12.42 -8.53 14.08
N ALA A 94 -11.60 -7.84 13.29
CA ALA A 94 -10.83 -8.43 12.21
C ALA A 94 -9.34 -8.27 12.48
N THR A 95 -8.58 -9.32 12.20
CA THR A 95 -7.12 -9.35 12.39
C THR A 95 -6.45 -9.68 11.07
N ARG A 96 -5.39 -8.95 10.73
CA ARG A 96 -4.63 -9.14 9.49
C ARG A 96 -3.14 -9.05 9.74
N THR A 97 -2.38 -9.88 9.03
CA THR A 97 -0.92 -9.81 8.96
C THR A 97 -0.53 -9.55 7.51
N THR A 98 0.32 -8.57 7.27
CA THR A 98 0.72 -8.18 5.92
C THR A 98 2.22 -7.99 5.83
N LEU A 99 2.81 -8.34 4.68
CA LEU A 99 4.14 -7.86 4.28
C LEU A 99 3.97 -6.43 3.77
N ASP A 100 4.72 -5.48 4.31
CA ASP A 100 4.60 -4.06 3.93
C ASP A 100 5.65 -3.65 2.89
N TYR A 101 6.83 -4.24 2.94
CA TYR A 101 7.89 -4.01 1.95
C TYR A 101 8.99 -5.05 2.02
N LEU A 102 9.62 -5.26 0.88
CA LEU A 102 10.91 -5.91 0.73
C LEU A 102 11.76 -5.01 -0.17
N ALA A 103 12.89 -4.53 0.34
CA ALA A 103 13.72 -3.58 -0.40
C ALA A 103 15.21 -3.82 -0.18
N VAL A 104 15.97 -3.50 -1.21
CA VAL A 104 17.44 -3.55 -1.21
C VAL A 104 17.97 -2.21 -1.67
N GLY A 105 18.94 -1.68 -0.95
CA GLY A 105 19.70 -0.47 -1.28
C GLY A 105 21.16 -0.78 -1.47
N LEU A 106 21.74 -0.30 -2.56
CA LEU A 106 23.14 -0.53 -2.93
C LEU A 106 23.86 0.82 -3.08
N PRO A 107 24.90 1.10 -2.27
CA PRO A 107 25.74 2.29 -2.44
C PRO A 107 26.72 2.09 -3.60
N LEU A 108 26.80 3.05 -4.50
CA LEU A 108 27.71 3.07 -5.67
C LEU A 108 28.45 4.41 -5.76
N GLY A 109 29.12 4.81 -4.68
CA GLY A 109 29.86 6.05 -4.60
C GLY A 109 28.96 7.28 -4.56
N LYS A 110 28.90 8.08 -5.65
CA LYS A 110 27.98 9.21 -5.77
C LYS A 110 26.56 8.77 -6.17
N PHE A 111 26.41 7.55 -6.67
CA PHE A 111 25.13 6.94 -7.00
C PHE A 111 24.69 5.99 -5.90
N GLY A 112 23.41 5.74 -5.84
CA GLY A 112 22.83 4.66 -5.05
C GLY A 112 21.67 4.06 -5.83
N LEU A 113 21.55 2.75 -5.78
CA LEU A 113 20.44 2.01 -6.35
C LEU A 113 19.50 1.54 -5.25
N GLY A 114 18.22 1.54 -5.54
CA GLY A 114 17.21 0.95 -4.69
C GLY A 114 16.23 0.15 -5.52
N PHE A 115 15.89 -1.07 -5.09
CA PHE A 115 14.87 -1.88 -5.74
C PHE A 115 14.12 -2.71 -4.72
N GLY A 116 12.92 -3.15 -5.09
CA GLY A 116 12.12 -3.94 -4.17
C GLY A 116 10.67 -4.09 -4.59
N LEU A 117 9.89 -4.63 -3.64
CA LEU A 117 8.47 -4.90 -3.78
C LEU A 117 7.72 -4.26 -2.61
N ILE A 118 6.65 -3.54 -2.93
CA ILE A 118 5.81 -2.83 -1.94
C ILE A 118 4.35 -3.05 -2.32
N PRO A 119 3.46 -3.52 -1.42
CA PRO A 119 2.02 -3.43 -1.63
C PRO A 119 1.61 -1.97 -1.83
N TYR A 120 0.87 -1.69 -2.91
CA TYR A 120 0.39 -0.34 -3.21
C TYR A 120 -1.01 -0.10 -2.65
N SER A 121 -1.93 -1.06 -2.87
CA SER A 121 -3.28 -1.03 -2.29
C SER A 121 -3.75 -2.43 -1.93
N SER A 122 -4.81 -2.50 -1.15
CA SER A 122 -5.41 -3.76 -0.75
C SER A 122 -6.93 -3.66 -0.74
N VAL A 123 -7.57 -4.70 -1.25
CA VAL A 123 -9.01 -4.91 -1.16
C VAL A 123 -9.27 -6.09 -0.22
N GLY A 124 -10.26 -5.97 0.66
CA GLY A 124 -10.62 -7.04 1.60
C GLY A 124 -11.85 -6.62 2.39
N TYR A 125 -13.04 -6.87 1.86
CA TYR A 125 -14.28 -6.52 2.54
C TYR A 125 -15.31 -7.66 2.46
N LYS A 126 -16.14 -7.72 3.50
CA LYS A 126 -17.36 -8.55 3.54
C LYS A 126 -18.46 -7.66 4.10
N ILE A 127 -19.43 -7.34 3.27
CA ILE A 127 -20.56 -6.48 3.60
C ILE A 127 -21.82 -7.27 3.38
N GLU A 128 -22.68 -7.35 4.40
CA GLU A 128 -23.96 -8.04 4.34
C GLU A 128 -25.08 -7.09 4.78
N SER A 129 -26.15 -7.09 4.01
CA SER A 129 -27.42 -6.46 4.36
C SER A 129 -28.52 -7.50 4.17
N ILE A 130 -28.94 -8.11 5.28
CA ILE A 130 -29.96 -9.17 5.28
C ILE A 130 -31.24 -8.57 5.78
N SER A 131 -32.35 -8.70 5.01
CA SER A 131 -33.69 -8.33 5.43
C SER A 131 -34.24 -9.37 6.41
N ALA A 132 -34.48 -8.97 7.65
CA ALA A 132 -35.00 -9.87 8.69
C ALA A 132 -36.48 -10.24 8.46
N ASP A 133 -37.25 -9.36 7.84
CA ASP A 133 -38.67 -9.48 7.59
C ASP A 133 -39.02 -9.79 6.13
N ASN A 134 -38.01 -10.05 5.32
CA ASN A 134 -38.11 -10.33 3.89
C ASN A 134 -38.89 -9.25 3.09
N THR A 135 -38.84 -7.99 3.53
CA THR A 135 -39.46 -6.85 2.86
C THR A 135 -38.49 -6.11 1.92
N GLN A 136 -37.17 -6.27 2.13
CA GLN A 136 -36.13 -5.63 1.33
C GLN A 136 -35.20 -6.68 0.72
N ASN A 137 -34.47 -6.30 -0.30
CA ASN A 137 -33.45 -7.17 -0.91
C ASN A 137 -32.35 -7.52 0.09
N SER A 138 -32.03 -8.80 0.16
CA SER A 138 -30.86 -9.27 0.90
C SER A 138 -29.64 -9.25 -0.01
N ARG A 139 -28.58 -8.58 0.44
CA ARG A 139 -27.36 -8.38 -0.35
C ARG A 139 -26.12 -8.79 0.42
N ARG A 140 -25.18 -9.40 -0.31
CA ARG A 140 -23.86 -9.74 0.20
C ARG A 140 -22.81 -9.29 -0.81
N PHE A 141 -21.79 -8.57 -0.34
CA PHE A 141 -20.70 -8.08 -1.14
C PHE A 141 -19.37 -8.54 -0.53
N ASN A 142 -18.57 -9.24 -1.31
CA ASN A 142 -17.22 -9.65 -0.94
C ASN A 142 -16.23 -9.10 -1.97
N GLY A 143 -15.06 -8.73 -1.52
CA GLY A 143 -13.98 -8.35 -2.41
C GLY A 143 -12.63 -8.66 -1.79
N ASP A 144 -11.69 -9.09 -2.63
CA ASP A 144 -10.32 -9.38 -2.25
C ASP A 144 -9.33 -9.01 -3.34
N GLY A 145 -8.04 -8.95 -2.96
CA GLY A 145 -6.95 -8.63 -3.87
C GLY A 145 -6.27 -7.31 -3.56
N GLY A 146 -5.79 -6.65 -4.62
CA GLY A 146 -5.09 -5.37 -4.53
C GLY A 146 -3.95 -5.24 -5.52
N LEU A 147 -3.20 -4.15 -5.39
CA LEU A 147 -2.06 -3.83 -6.23
C LEU A 147 -0.75 -3.95 -5.47
N ASN A 148 0.25 -4.51 -6.14
CA ASN A 148 1.64 -4.51 -5.74
C ASN A 148 2.45 -3.61 -6.67
N LYS A 149 3.58 -3.14 -6.18
CA LYS A 149 4.52 -2.30 -6.88
C LYS A 149 5.92 -2.89 -6.78
N ALA A 150 6.51 -3.28 -7.92
CA ALA A 150 7.94 -3.49 -8.04
C ALA A 150 8.60 -2.18 -8.47
N PHE A 151 9.64 -1.76 -7.77
CA PHE A 151 10.35 -0.52 -8.08
C PHE A 151 11.83 -0.76 -8.31
N LEU A 152 12.40 0.07 -9.20
CA LEU A 152 13.83 0.21 -9.43
C LEU A 152 14.15 1.70 -9.51
N GLY A 153 15.04 2.16 -8.66
CA GLY A 153 15.38 3.57 -8.57
C GLY A 153 16.87 3.82 -8.46
N VAL A 154 17.27 5.03 -8.86
CA VAL A 154 18.61 5.56 -8.76
C VAL A 154 18.59 6.92 -8.08
N GLY A 155 19.50 7.10 -7.13
CA GLY A 155 19.83 8.40 -6.54
C GLY A 155 21.21 8.85 -7.00
N TYR A 156 21.38 10.16 -7.15
CA TYR A 156 22.66 10.78 -7.48
C TYR A 156 22.95 11.94 -6.54
N LYS A 157 24.16 11.93 -5.97
CA LYS A 157 24.65 12.97 -5.07
C LYS A 157 25.36 14.06 -5.88
N ILE A 158 24.65 15.16 -6.13
CA ILE A 158 25.20 16.31 -6.86
C ILE A 158 26.25 17.04 -6.02
N ALA A 159 25.92 17.29 -4.76
CA ALA A 159 26.80 17.92 -3.79
C ALA A 159 26.72 17.19 -2.43
N SER A 160 27.62 17.50 -1.51
CA SER A 160 27.64 16.88 -0.18
C SER A 160 26.33 17.06 0.60
N ASN A 161 25.57 18.08 0.25
CA ASN A 161 24.34 18.50 0.91
C ASN A 161 23.09 18.38 0.02
N PHE A 162 23.25 17.95 -1.26
CA PHE A 162 22.13 17.88 -2.21
C PHE A 162 22.17 16.62 -3.05
N SER A 163 21.07 15.92 -3.10
CA SER A 163 20.86 14.73 -3.92
C SER A 163 19.53 14.79 -4.67
N ILE A 164 19.50 14.14 -5.84
CA ILE A 164 18.31 13.93 -6.66
C ILE A 164 18.16 12.43 -6.94
N GLY A 165 16.99 12.02 -7.37
CA GLY A 165 16.77 10.63 -7.74
C GLY A 165 15.48 10.43 -8.52
N ALA A 166 15.39 9.29 -9.17
CA ALA A 166 14.21 8.85 -9.87
C ALA A 166 14.03 7.34 -9.70
N ASP A 167 12.79 6.89 -9.71
CA ASP A 167 12.45 5.47 -9.77
C ASP A 167 11.37 5.21 -10.82
N VAL A 168 11.42 4.01 -11.41
CA VAL A 168 10.39 3.43 -12.21
C VAL A 168 9.65 2.39 -11.38
N ASN A 169 8.33 2.41 -11.45
CA ASN A 169 7.46 1.52 -10.69
C ASN A 169 6.59 0.72 -11.67
N TYR A 170 6.68 -0.58 -11.62
CA TYR A 170 5.75 -1.50 -12.26
C TYR A 170 4.69 -1.90 -11.25
N ASN A 171 3.46 -1.47 -11.50
CA ASN A 171 2.31 -1.80 -10.66
C ASN A 171 1.58 -2.97 -11.30
N PHE A 172 1.21 -3.97 -10.50
CA PHE A 172 0.51 -5.16 -10.95
C PHE A 172 -0.33 -5.76 -9.82
N GLY A 173 -1.39 -6.43 -10.20
CA GLY A 173 -2.24 -7.12 -9.22
C GLY A 173 -3.59 -7.51 -9.79
N LYS A 174 -4.40 -8.11 -8.94
CA LYS A 174 -5.72 -8.59 -9.27
C LYS A 174 -6.70 -8.16 -8.20
N ILE A 175 -7.90 -7.76 -8.61
CA ILE A 175 -9.02 -7.45 -7.72
C ILE A 175 -10.19 -8.32 -8.14
N GLU A 176 -10.74 -9.07 -7.20
CA GLU A 176 -11.92 -9.89 -7.39
C GLU A 176 -13.05 -9.39 -6.49
N THR A 177 -14.25 -9.32 -7.05
CA THR A 177 -15.44 -8.93 -6.30
C THR A 177 -16.59 -9.90 -6.61
N ASN A 178 -17.33 -10.22 -5.58
CA ASN A 178 -18.54 -11.04 -5.70
C ASN A 178 -19.70 -10.33 -5.01
N SER A 179 -20.78 -10.13 -5.73
CA SER A 179 -22.04 -9.62 -5.21
C SER A 179 -23.14 -10.64 -5.37
N LEU A 180 -23.95 -10.82 -4.33
CA LEU A 180 -25.08 -11.73 -4.28
C LEU A 180 -26.30 -10.96 -3.83
N GLU A 181 -27.38 -11.05 -4.59
CA GLU A 181 -28.66 -10.39 -4.28
C GLU A 181 -29.82 -11.35 -4.38
N PHE A 182 -30.66 -11.36 -3.34
CA PHE A 182 -31.96 -12.04 -3.33
C PHE A 182 -33.09 -11.03 -3.14
N ILE A 183 -34.07 -11.10 -4.01
CA ILE A 183 -35.29 -10.27 -3.97
C ILE A 183 -36.33 -10.97 -3.08
N PRO A 184 -37.12 -10.24 -2.27
CA PRO A 184 -38.19 -10.81 -1.46
C PRO A 184 -39.14 -11.68 -2.27
N ASN A 185 -39.54 -12.82 -1.69
CA ASN A 185 -40.49 -13.78 -2.29
C ASN A 185 -40.01 -14.45 -3.61
N ILE A 186 -38.74 -14.29 -3.97
CA ILE A 186 -38.12 -15.00 -5.12
C ILE A 186 -37.06 -15.95 -4.57
N THR A 187 -37.16 -17.24 -4.90
CA THR A 187 -36.21 -18.26 -4.46
C THR A 187 -34.86 -18.19 -5.19
N ALA A 188 -34.85 -17.62 -6.38
CA ALA A 188 -33.64 -17.42 -7.15
C ALA A 188 -33.00 -16.07 -6.83
N GLY A 189 -31.68 -16.05 -6.69
CA GLY A 189 -30.88 -14.85 -6.53
C GLY A 189 -29.99 -14.60 -7.74
N THR A 190 -29.39 -13.43 -7.79
CA THR A 190 -28.37 -13.07 -8.77
C THR A 190 -27.00 -13.02 -8.10
N SER A 191 -26.05 -13.73 -8.69
CA SER A 191 -24.62 -13.65 -8.32
C SER A 191 -23.86 -12.98 -9.45
N GLU A 192 -23.08 -11.96 -9.10
CA GLU A 192 -22.20 -11.28 -10.05
C GLU A 192 -20.76 -11.39 -9.55
N PHE A 193 -19.90 -12.03 -10.33
CA PHE A 193 -18.47 -12.13 -10.11
C PHE A 193 -17.73 -11.23 -11.11
N ASN A 194 -16.86 -10.38 -10.59
CA ASN A 194 -16.01 -9.53 -11.38
C ASN A 194 -14.55 -9.77 -10.99
N SER A 195 -13.68 -9.84 -11.99
CA SER A 195 -12.24 -9.94 -11.83
C SER A 195 -11.55 -8.89 -12.70
N ALA A 196 -10.60 -8.17 -12.14
CA ALA A 196 -9.82 -7.15 -12.83
C ALA A 196 -8.33 -7.44 -12.65
N ASP A 197 -7.64 -7.81 -13.73
CA ASP A 197 -6.18 -7.93 -13.76
C ASP A 197 -5.58 -6.58 -14.17
N LEU A 198 -4.79 -6.01 -13.26
CA LEU A 198 -4.27 -4.65 -13.35
C LEU A 198 -2.76 -4.64 -13.57
N SER A 199 -2.29 -3.86 -14.56
CA SER A 199 -0.86 -3.66 -14.77
C SER A 199 -0.55 -2.30 -15.37
N GLY A 200 0.60 -1.71 -14.98
CA GLY A 200 1.02 -0.42 -15.54
C GLY A 200 2.28 0.12 -14.92
N VAL A 201 2.83 1.16 -15.54
CA VAL A 201 4.08 1.79 -15.13
C VAL A 201 3.82 3.23 -14.72
N ASN A 202 4.49 3.68 -13.67
CA ASN A 202 4.59 5.09 -13.32
C ASN A 202 5.98 5.43 -12.80
N PHE A 203 6.27 6.73 -12.71
CA PHE A 203 7.57 7.25 -12.33
C PHE A 203 7.47 8.11 -11.08
N ASN A 204 8.56 8.15 -10.35
CA ASN A 204 8.68 8.97 -9.17
C ASN A 204 10.03 9.70 -9.22
N VAL A 205 10.04 10.98 -8.91
CA VAL A 205 11.25 11.80 -8.86
C VAL A 205 11.35 12.47 -7.50
N GLY A 206 12.55 12.64 -7.01
CA GLY A 206 12.78 13.21 -5.71
C GLY A 206 14.06 14.03 -5.60
N MET A 207 14.09 14.90 -4.61
CA MET A 207 15.25 15.64 -4.21
C MET A 207 15.34 15.73 -2.68
N MET A 208 16.57 15.79 -2.18
CA MET A 208 16.84 15.98 -0.75
C MET A 208 17.95 17.01 -0.57
N TYR A 209 17.74 17.90 0.37
CA TYR A 209 18.69 18.94 0.73
C TYR A 209 18.89 18.97 2.24
N GLN A 210 20.14 19.14 2.69
CA GLN A 210 20.47 19.35 4.08
C GLN A 210 21.54 20.43 4.23
N THR A 211 21.48 21.21 5.29
CA THR A 211 22.47 22.23 5.59
C THR A 211 22.65 22.42 7.08
N LYS A 212 23.82 22.88 7.49
CA LYS A 212 24.07 23.22 8.90
C LYS A 212 23.50 24.58 9.21
N ILE A 213 22.67 24.67 10.26
CA ILE A 213 22.22 25.94 10.84
C ILE A 213 23.28 26.44 11.80
N ASN A 214 23.86 25.55 12.60
CA ASN A 214 24.94 25.82 13.52
C ASN A 214 25.88 24.61 13.65
N LYS A 215 26.83 24.63 14.62
CA LYS A 215 27.81 23.55 14.82
C LYS A 215 27.21 22.16 15.04
N LYS A 216 25.98 22.06 15.58
CA LYS A 216 25.31 20.81 15.95
C LYS A 216 24.02 20.58 15.19
N THR A 217 23.24 21.62 14.92
CA THR A 217 21.91 21.52 14.34
C THR A 217 21.95 21.63 12.83
N MET A 218 21.22 20.75 12.17
CA MET A 218 21.03 20.70 10.74
C MET A 218 19.58 21.02 10.37
N PHE A 219 19.39 21.58 9.21
CA PHE A 219 18.12 21.71 8.51
C PHE A 219 18.08 20.63 7.43
N PHE A 220 16.93 19.96 7.33
CA PHE A 220 16.66 18.93 6.34
C PHE A 220 15.44 19.34 5.52
N SER A 221 15.46 19.05 4.23
CA SER A 221 14.32 19.22 3.33
C SER A 221 14.29 18.10 2.30
N SER A 222 13.08 17.65 1.97
CA SER A 222 12.84 16.57 1.03
C SER A 222 11.60 16.88 0.21
N MET A 223 11.69 16.74 -1.09
CA MET A 223 10.56 16.86 -2.01
C MET A 223 10.46 15.62 -2.87
N ASN A 224 9.26 15.15 -3.10
CA ASN A 224 8.98 13.99 -3.93
C ASN A 224 7.76 14.23 -4.80
N TYR A 225 7.81 13.81 -6.05
CA TYR A 225 6.73 13.88 -7.00
C TYR A 225 6.55 12.54 -7.72
N THR A 226 5.37 11.96 -7.56
CA THR A 226 4.96 10.77 -8.31
C THR A 226 4.14 11.24 -9.51
N VAL A 227 4.59 10.88 -10.70
CA VAL A 227 3.92 11.22 -11.96
C VAL A 227 2.66 10.37 -12.11
N GLN A 228 1.62 10.96 -12.68
CA GLN A 228 0.40 10.23 -13.04
C GLN A 228 0.75 9.04 -13.93
N GLY A 229 0.17 7.88 -13.65
CA GLY A 229 0.31 6.66 -14.45
C GLY A 229 -1.03 6.14 -14.93
N ASN A 230 -1.01 5.24 -15.91
CA ASN A 230 -2.18 4.52 -16.36
C ASN A 230 -1.97 3.02 -16.07
N LEU A 231 -2.98 2.40 -15.48
CA LEU A 231 -3.09 0.96 -15.32
C LEU A 231 -4.03 0.43 -16.40
N LYS A 232 -3.58 -0.55 -17.16
CA LYS A 232 -4.45 -1.37 -18.00
C LYS A 232 -5.19 -2.34 -17.10
N SER A 233 -6.49 -2.42 -17.24
CA SER A 233 -7.37 -3.34 -16.52
C SER A 233 -8.01 -4.30 -17.51
N GLN A 234 -7.69 -5.58 -17.40
CA GLN A 234 -8.39 -6.64 -18.11
C GLN A 234 -9.50 -7.15 -17.21
N ASN A 235 -10.73 -6.92 -17.60
CA ASN A 235 -11.89 -7.16 -16.77
C ASN A 235 -12.69 -8.36 -17.29
N ILE A 236 -13.09 -9.21 -16.36
CA ILE A 236 -13.99 -10.35 -16.58
C ILE A 236 -15.20 -10.16 -15.71
N ARG A 237 -16.38 -10.28 -16.27
CA ARG A 237 -17.66 -10.23 -15.56
C ARG A 237 -18.49 -11.48 -15.87
N ASN A 238 -18.93 -12.16 -14.82
CA ASN A 238 -19.84 -13.29 -14.90
C ASN A 238 -21.08 -13.00 -14.06
N VAL A 239 -22.25 -13.13 -14.65
CA VAL A 239 -23.52 -13.01 -13.97
C VAL A 239 -24.25 -14.35 -14.03
N SER A 240 -24.72 -14.81 -12.89
CA SER A 240 -25.36 -16.12 -12.75
C SER A 240 -26.65 -16.02 -11.93
N THR A 241 -27.62 -16.84 -12.28
CA THR A 241 -28.78 -17.12 -11.44
C THR A 241 -28.42 -18.24 -10.47
N VAL A 242 -28.69 -18.02 -9.21
CA VAL A 242 -28.31 -18.95 -8.14
C VAL A 242 -29.51 -19.26 -7.24
N ILE A 243 -29.51 -20.46 -6.66
CA ILE A 243 -30.48 -20.90 -5.63
C ILE A 243 -29.74 -21.52 -4.45
N TYR A 244 -30.37 -21.57 -3.28
CA TYR A 244 -29.88 -22.40 -2.20
C TYR A 244 -30.46 -23.83 -2.33
N ASP A 245 -29.57 -24.83 -2.24
CA ASP A 245 -30.00 -26.22 -2.12
C ASP A 245 -30.55 -26.53 -0.70
N SER A 246 -31.01 -27.79 -0.49
CA SER A 246 -31.50 -28.22 0.80
C SER A 246 -30.51 -28.16 1.96
N ASN A 247 -29.22 -28.07 1.66
CA ASN A 247 -28.12 -27.96 2.61
C ASN A 247 -27.62 -26.50 2.77
N PHE A 248 -28.33 -25.52 2.24
CA PHE A 248 -27.96 -24.10 2.23
C PHE A 248 -26.69 -23.81 1.46
N ASN A 249 -26.27 -24.66 0.51
CA ASN A 249 -25.19 -24.36 -0.41
C ASN A 249 -25.73 -23.60 -1.62
N LEU A 250 -24.96 -22.60 -2.08
CA LEU A 250 -25.29 -21.82 -3.27
C LEU A 250 -25.01 -22.64 -4.52
N GLN A 251 -26.04 -22.86 -5.36
CA GLN A 251 -25.96 -23.58 -6.62
C GLN A 251 -26.24 -22.63 -7.78
N VAL A 252 -25.41 -22.69 -8.82
CA VAL A 252 -25.62 -21.97 -10.09
C VAL A 252 -26.64 -22.77 -10.92
N VAL A 253 -27.74 -22.09 -11.27
CA VAL A 253 -28.80 -22.67 -12.11
C VAL A 253 -28.65 -22.27 -13.56
N ASP A 254 -28.27 -21.01 -13.80
CA ASP A 254 -28.08 -20.46 -15.13
C ASP A 254 -26.94 -19.44 -15.09
N GLN A 255 -26.21 -19.32 -16.19
CA GLN A 255 -25.07 -18.40 -16.30
C GLN A 255 -25.14 -17.66 -17.62
N LEU A 256 -25.18 -16.33 -17.54
CA LEU A 256 -24.91 -15.47 -18.69
C LEU A 256 -23.43 -15.64 -19.09
N GLY A 257 -23.19 -15.66 -20.39
CA GLY A 257 -21.81 -15.85 -20.89
C GLY A 257 -20.83 -14.84 -20.32
N GLU A 258 -19.57 -15.24 -20.23
CA GLU A 258 -18.48 -14.40 -19.74
C GLU A 258 -18.31 -13.14 -20.59
N GLN A 259 -18.34 -11.99 -19.93
CA GLN A 259 -18.09 -10.70 -20.56
C GLN A 259 -16.66 -10.24 -20.28
N LYS A 260 -15.89 -10.01 -21.36
CA LYS A 260 -14.52 -9.52 -21.28
C LYS A 260 -14.45 -8.08 -21.78
N ASN A 261 -13.76 -7.23 -21.03
CA ASN A 261 -13.54 -5.83 -21.42
C ASN A 261 -12.17 -5.37 -20.93
N GLN A 262 -11.58 -4.42 -21.65
CA GLN A 262 -10.34 -3.77 -21.29
C GLN A 262 -10.60 -2.28 -21.06
N THR A 263 -10.11 -1.77 -19.93
CA THR A 263 -10.24 -0.37 -19.54
C THR A 263 -8.92 0.16 -18.99
N ASP A 264 -8.81 1.49 -18.91
CA ASP A 264 -7.67 2.15 -18.29
C ASP A 264 -8.10 2.82 -16.98
N ILE A 265 -7.32 2.58 -15.91
CA ILE A 265 -7.47 3.24 -14.61
C ILE A 265 -6.32 4.22 -14.44
N LYS A 266 -6.61 5.47 -14.13
CA LYS A 266 -5.60 6.50 -13.89
C LYS A 266 -5.10 6.45 -12.45
N LEU A 267 -3.80 6.19 -12.25
CA LEU A 267 -3.15 6.42 -10.98
C LEU A 267 -2.88 7.92 -10.83
N PRO A 268 -3.29 8.54 -9.72
CA PRO A 268 -3.15 9.98 -9.54
C PRO A 268 -1.70 10.41 -9.38
N SER A 269 -1.42 11.65 -9.76
CA SER A 269 -0.17 12.29 -9.39
C SER A 269 -0.20 12.67 -7.90
N ARG A 270 0.96 12.54 -7.25
CA ARG A 270 1.14 12.90 -5.85
C ARG A 270 2.44 13.66 -5.67
N TRP A 271 2.39 14.73 -4.90
CA TRP A 271 3.59 15.41 -4.42
C TRP A 271 3.62 15.44 -2.91
N SER A 272 4.81 15.44 -2.34
CA SER A 272 5.04 15.65 -0.93
C SER A 272 6.26 16.54 -0.71
N LEU A 273 6.15 17.40 0.29
CA LEU A 273 7.20 18.28 0.78
C LEU A 273 7.37 18.03 2.26
N SER A 274 8.61 17.82 2.67
CA SER A 274 8.95 17.61 4.08
C SER A 274 10.11 18.54 4.47
N ALA A 275 10.07 19.04 5.69
CA ALA A 275 11.14 19.81 6.28
C ALA A 275 11.32 19.44 7.75
N GLY A 276 12.55 19.56 8.25
CA GLY A 276 12.86 19.26 9.64
C GLY A 276 14.16 19.86 10.10
N ILE A 277 14.35 19.87 11.40
CA ILE A 277 15.58 20.32 12.06
C ILE A 277 16.01 19.29 13.10
N GLY A 278 17.30 19.21 13.35
CA GLY A 278 17.80 18.29 14.37
C GLY A 278 19.31 18.14 14.39
N GLU A 279 19.77 17.30 15.29
CA GLU A 279 21.14 16.78 15.36
C GLU A 279 21.10 15.31 14.98
N SER A 280 21.65 14.96 13.82
CA SER A 280 21.70 13.57 13.30
C SER A 280 22.12 12.57 14.37
N ARG A 281 21.44 11.44 14.46
CA ARG A 281 21.68 10.36 15.44
C ARG A 281 21.43 10.76 16.90
N LYS A 282 20.73 11.87 17.14
CA LYS A 282 20.39 12.30 18.48
C LYS A 282 18.94 12.73 18.60
N TRP A 283 18.52 13.67 17.79
CA TRP A 283 17.13 14.08 17.71
C TRP A 283 16.86 14.77 16.39
N VAL A 284 15.71 14.46 15.80
CA VAL A 284 15.19 15.14 14.62
C VAL A 284 13.70 15.35 14.84
N PHE A 285 13.22 16.54 14.49
CA PHE A 285 11.81 16.87 14.46
C PHE A 285 11.47 17.50 13.12
N GLY A 286 10.38 17.10 12.52
CA GLY A 286 9.98 17.62 11.21
C GLY A 286 8.50 17.49 10.91
N GLY A 287 8.12 18.04 9.77
CA GLY A 287 6.77 17.98 9.23
C GLY A 287 6.77 17.63 7.75
N LYS A 288 5.65 17.12 7.29
CA LYS A 288 5.40 16.74 5.91
C LYS A 288 4.00 17.16 5.49
N ILE A 289 3.92 17.70 4.30
CA ILE A 289 2.66 17.97 3.61
C ILE A 289 2.64 17.11 2.35
N ALA A 290 1.53 16.42 2.10
CA ALA A 290 1.34 15.68 0.87
C ALA A 290 -0.03 16.03 0.27
N TYR A 291 -0.07 16.05 -1.06
CA TYR A 291 -1.27 16.33 -1.84
C TYR A 291 -1.35 15.38 -3.02
N GLN A 292 -2.56 14.88 -3.27
CA GLN A 292 -2.87 13.97 -4.36
C GLN A 292 -4.21 14.36 -4.98
N LYS A 293 -4.24 14.38 -6.30
CA LYS A 293 -5.46 14.67 -7.06
C LYS A 293 -6.04 13.37 -7.60
N ASN A 294 -7.09 12.87 -6.97
CA ASN A 294 -7.72 11.58 -7.31
C ASN A 294 -8.78 11.66 -8.41
N SER A 295 -8.88 12.75 -9.14
CA SER A 295 -9.85 12.89 -10.22
C SER A 295 -9.52 11.93 -11.36
N GLY A 296 -10.32 10.86 -11.52
CA GLY A 296 -10.19 9.89 -12.61
C GLY A 296 -9.90 8.44 -12.22
N GLU A 297 -9.81 8.14 -10.92
CA GLU A 297 -9.81 6.75 -10.43
C GLU A 297 -11.22 6.17 -10.58
N GLN A 298 -11.51 5.53 -11.70
CA GLN A 298 -12.76 4.80 -11.90
C GLN A 298 -12.45 3.32 -11.95
N ASN A 299 -13.03 2.54 -11.04
CA ASN A 299 -13.12 1.10 -11.22
C ASN A 299 -14.31 0.82 -12.15
N TYR A 300 -14.09 0.06 -13.23
CA TYR A 300 -15.10 -0.22 -14.24
C TYR A 300 -16.37 -0.85 -13.68
N TYR A 301 -16.24 -1.73 -12.68
CA TYR A 301 -17.37 -2.44 -12.09
C TYR A 301 -18.05 -1.71 -10.93
N ASN A 302 -17.36 -0.77 -10.29
CA ASN A 302 -17.92 0.08 -9.24
C ASN A 302 -18.42 1.42 -9.80
N GLN A 303 -19.00 1.41 -10.97
CA GLN A 303 -19.80 2.55 -11.46
C GLN A 303 -21.12 2.65 -10.67
N ALA A 304 -21.02 2.76 -9.35
CA ALA A 304 -22.11 3.34 -8.60
C ALA A 304 -22.25 4.79 -9.09
N ASN A 305 -23.38 5.11 -9.69
CA ASN A 305 -23.66 6.38 -10.36
C ASN A 305 -23.50 7.64 -9.48
N ASN A 306 -23.10 7.47 -8.22
CA ASN A 306 -22.98 8.52 -7.20
C ASN A 306 -21.60 8.54 -6.52
N VAL A 307 -20.57 7.88 -7.06
CA VAL A 307 -19.21 7.90 -6.49
C VAL A 307 -18.36 8.93 -7.21
N SER A 308 -17.81 9.86 -6.45
CA SER A 308 -16.83 10.83 -6.95
C SER A 308 -15.53 10.73 -6.12
N TYR A 309 -14.39 10.76 -6.80
CA TYR A 309 -13.09 10.73 -6.15
C TYR A 309 -12.57 12.16 -5.98
N GLY A 310 -12.44 12.58 -4.72
CA GLY A 310 -12.00 13.92 -4.35
C GLY A 310 -10.49 14.08 -4.29
N ARG A 311 -10.06 15.24 -3.86
CA ARG A 311 -8.66 15.55 -3.57
C ARG A 311 -8.28 14.98 -2.19
N TYR A 312 -7.06 14.50 -2.07
CA TYR A 312 -6.50 14.06 -0.79
C TYR A 312 -5.36 14.98 -0.38
N GLY A 313 -5.41 15.47 0.84
CA GLY A 313 -4.33 16.23 1.47
C GLY A 313 -4.01 15.65 2.84
N SER A 314 -2.75 15.60 3.20
CA SER A 314 -2.32 15.20 4.54
C SER A 314 -1.21 16.10 5.07
N VAL A 315 -1.24 16.35 6.36
CA VAL A 315 -0.19 17.00 7.14
C VAL A 315 0.23 16.02 8.21
N SER A 316 1.53 15.81 8.35
CA SER A 316 2.12 14.92 9.36
C SER A 316 3.24 15.66 10.08
N MET A 317 3.43 15.35 11.36
CA MET A 317 4.54 15.80 12.17
C MET A 317 5.11 14.60 12.92
N GLY A 318 6.42 14.60 13.12
CA GLY A 318 7.08 13.54 13.86
C GLY A 318 8.57 13.72 13.94
N GLY A 319 9.21 12.78 14.61
CA GLY A 319 10.64 12.81 14.81
C GLY A 319 11.11 11.68 15.71
N TYR A 320 12.39 11.71 16.04
CA TYR A 320 12.98 10.76 16.96
C TYR A 320 13.90 11.44 17.97
N TYR A 321 14.12 10.78 19.08
CA TYR A 321 15.12 11.13 20.09
C TYR A 321 15.90 9.89 20.51
N ILE A 322 17.24 9.93 20.38
CA ILE A 322 18.15 8.86 20.76
C ILE A 322 19.00 9.35 21.92
N PRO A 323 18.78 8.86 23.15
CA PRO A 323 19.49 9.35 24.34
C PRO A 323 21.01 9.15 24.24
N ASN A 324 21.48 8.02 23.73
CA ASN A 324 22.90 7.73 23.54
C ASN A 324 23.11 6.71 22.41
N TYR A 325 23.36 7.21 21.19
CA TYR A 325 23.60 6.38 20.01
C TYR A 325 24.76 5.39 20.16
N ASN A 326 25.79 5.74 20.91
CA ASN A 326 26.98 4.91 21.14
C ASN A 326 26.91 4.07 22.43
N SER A 327 25.76 3.86 23.04
CA SER A 327 25.64 3.04 24.24
C SER A 327 25.94 1.58 23.94
N PHE A 328 26.93 1.00 24.62
CA PHE A 328 27.24 -0.44 24.58
C PHE A 328 26.55 -1.20 25.72
N THR A 329 26.01 -0.52 26.72
CA THR A 329 25.47 -1.11 27.94
C THR A 329 23.94 -1.27 27.92
N SER A 330 23.23 -0.53 27.06
CA SER A 330 21.76 -0.58 27.00
C SER A 330 21.25 -0.37 25.59
N TYR A 331 20.52 -1.35 25.09
CA TYR A 331 19.85 -1.28 23.80
C TYR A 331 18.81 -0.15 23.76
N THR A 332 18.03 0.01 24.84
CA THR A 332 16.99 1.03 24.94
C THR A 332 17.48 2.47 24.91
N LYS A 333 18.79 2.71 25.13
CA LYS A 333 19.40 4.05 25.01
C LYS A 333 19.83 4.37 23.59
N ARG A 334 19.88 3.38 22.69
CA ARG A 334 20.25 3.55 21.26
C ARG A 334 19.06 3.84 20.36
N ILE A 335 17.86 3.60 20.86
CA ILE A 335 16.60 3.70 20.11
C ILE A 335 15.92 5.01 20.48
#